data_4570c7469e6879d1dfff1dcdea7a2f1e
#
_entry.id   4570c7469e6879d1dfff1dcdea7a2f1e
#
_cell.length_a   1.000
_cell.length_b   1.000
_cell.length_c   1.000
_cell.angle_alpha   90.00
_cell.angle_beta   90.00
_cell.angle_gamma   90.00
#
_symmetry.space_group_name_H-M   'P 1'
#
loop_
_entity.id
_entity.type
_entity.pdbx_description
1 polymer ?
#
loop_
_entity_poly.entity_id
_entity_poly.type
_entity_poly.pdbx_seq_one_letter_code
_entity_poly.pdbx_strand_id
1 'polypeptide(L)'
;LGKDYVPPPIYSGGLRYHGLAPTLSLLVRDKTVEWMEFSETEVYEAAKLFARTQGIVPAPESAHAIMAAIKVAQEAREKKEKLVIAFNLSGHGLLDLSYYQKMEAK
;
A
#
# COMPACT_ATOMS: atom_id res chain seq x y z
N LEU A 1 -17.11 -3.35 11.60
CA LEU A 1 -17.34 -1.90 11.71
C LEU A 1 -18.82 -1.51 11.49
N GLY A 2 -19.60 -2.39 10.86
CA GLY A 2 -21.02 -2.18 10.63
C GLY A 2 -21.32 -1.30 9.40
N LYS A 3 -22.60 -1.28 9.01
CA LYS A 3 -23.08 -0.61 7.80
C LYS A 3 -23.02 0.92 7.86
N ASP A 4 -23.00 1.48 9.04
CA ASP A 4 -23.04 2.93 9.27
C ASP A 4 -21.62 3.55 9.46
N TYR A 5 -20.59 2.71 9.38
CA TYR A 5 -19.21 3.19 9.48
C TYR A 5 -18.81 4.00 8.25
N VAL A 6 -18.32 5.20 8.49
CA VAL A 6 -17.77 6.09 7.45
C VAL A 6 -16.25 6.08 7.59
N PRO A 7 -15.51 5.57 6.58
CA PRO A 7 -14.05 5.59 6.62
C PRO A 7 -13.51 7.02 6.61
N PRO A 8 -12.33 7.26 7.21
CA PRO A 8 -11.69 8.57 7.16
C PRO A 8 -11.42 8.97 5.68
N PRO A 9 -11.37 10.27 5.39
CA PRO A 9 -11.19 10.79 4.04
C PRO A 9 -9.71 10.67 3.59
N ILE A 10 -9.20 9.45 3.48
CA ILE A 10 -7.91 9.19 2.84
C ILE A 10 -8.04 9.26 1.33
N TYR A 11 -6.96 9.58 0.64
CA TYR A 11 -7.00 9.77 -0.80
C TYR A 11 -7.17 8.47 -1.59
N SER A 12 -6.64 7.37 -1.11
CA SER A 12 -6.75 6.06 -1.75
C SER A 12 -8.19 5.53 -1.71
N GLY A 13 -8.98 5.85 -2.73
CA GLY A 13 -10.41 5.55 -2.78
C GLY A 13 -10.73 4.07 -2.63
N GLY A 14 -9.94 3.18 -3.23
CA GLY A 14 -10.10 1.73 -3.13
C GLY A 14 -9.93 1.20 -1.71
N LEU A 15 -9.10 1.82 -0.88
CA LEU A 15 -8.85 1.43 0.51
C LEU A 15 -9.90 1.99 1.49
N ARG A 16 -10.81 2.83 1.02
CA ARG A 16 -11.94 3.34 1.83
C ARG A 16 -13.08 2.35 1.95
N TYR A 17 -13.07 1.28 1.21
CA TYR A 17 -14.02 0.18 1.40
C TYR A 17 -13.71 -0.53 2.72
N HIS A 18 -14.69 -0.58 3.62
CA HIS A 18 -14.54 -1.10 4.97
C HIS A 18 -14.99 -2.56 5.14
N GLY A 19 -15.35 -3.22 4.06
CA GLY A 19 -15.73 -4.63 4.04
C GLY A 19 -14.67 -5.49 3.39
N LEU A 20 -14.13 -6.45 4.13
CA LEU A 20 -13.27 -7.50 3.59
C LEU A 20 -14.12 -8.72 3.21
N ALA A 21 -13.64 -9.48 2.22
CA ALA A 21 -14.22 -10.79 1.94
C ALA A 21 -14.19 -11.67 3.20
N PRO A 22 -15.27 -12.38 3.54
CA PRO A 22 -15.32 -13.20 4.76
C PRO A 22 -14.19 -14.24 4.83
N THR A 23 -13.81 -14.83 3.71
CA THR A 23 -12.68 -15.77 3.61
C THR A 23 -11.35 -15.10 3.95
N LEU A 24 -11.10 -13.89 3.44
CA LEU A 24 -9.88 -13.14 3.78
C LEU A 24 -9.85 -12.77 5.27
N SER A 25 -10.97 -12.31 5.81
CA SER A 25 -11.09 -12.02 7.23
C SER A 25 -10.80 -13.23 8.11
N LEU A 26 -11.24 -14.42 7.68
CA LEU A 26 -10.94 -15.69 8.34
C LEU A 26 -9.43 -15.97 8.33
N LEU A 27 -8.78 -15.89 7.17
CA LEU A 27 -7.36 -16.15 7.01
C LEU A 27 -6.48 -15.21 7.85
N VAL A 28 -6.87 -13.94 7.93
CA VAL A 28 -6.19 -12.95 8.80
C VAL A 28 -6.40 -13.30 10.29
N ARG A 29 -7.64 -13.64 10.68
CA ARG A 29 -7.95 -14.05 12.06
C ARG A 29 -7.16 -15.29 12.47
N ASP A 30 -7.05 -16.26 11.59
CA ASP A 30 -6.35 -17.53 11.83
C ASP A 30 -4.83 -17.39 11.64
N LYS A 31 -4.33 -16.15 11.40
CA LYS A 31 -2.90 -15.84 11.20
C LYS A 31 -2.24 -16.59 10.02
N THR A 32 -3.02 -17.04 9.05
CA THR A 32 -2.53 -17.63 7.81
C THR A 32 -2.01 -16.54 6.86
N VAL A 33 -2.61 -15.34 6.94
CA VAL A 33 -2.21 -14.14 6.20
C VAL A 33 -1.85 -13.05 7.22
N GLU A 34 -0.70 -12.46 7.04
CA GLU A 34 -0.27 -11.28 7.79
C GLU A 34 -0.78 -9.99 7.12
N TRP A 35 -0.87 -8.93 7.88
CA TRP A 35 -1.27 -7.62 7.38
C TRP A 35 -0.30 -6.54 7.89
N MET A 36 -0.19 -5.47 7.12
CA MET A 36 0.62 -4.30 7.48
C MET A 36 -0.23 -3.04 7.29
N GLU A 37 0.09 -2.03 8.06
CA GLU A 37 -0.57 -0.72 8.05
C GLU A 37 0.49 0.37 7.85
N PHE A 38 0.20 1.32 6.96
CA PHE A 38 1.10 2.42 6.65
C PHE A 38 0.32 3.73 6.59
N SER A 39 0.99 4.80 7.01
CA SER A 39 0.45 6.14 6.87
C SER A 39 0.48 6.62 5.41
N GLU A 40 -0.37 7.58 5.07
CA GLU A 40 -0.42 8.18 3.73
C GLU A 40 0.95 8.76 3.30
N THR A 41 1.70 9.33 4.23
CA THR A 41 3.04 9.87 3.97
C THR A 41 4.06 8.78 3.63
N GLU A 42 4.08 7.68 4.37
CA GLU A 42 4.98 6.55 4.09
C GLU A 42 4.70 5.95 2.71
N VAL A 43 3.43 5.79 2.39
CA VAL A 43 2.99 5.26 1.09
C VAL A 43 3.37 6.20 -0.04
N TYR A 44 3.22 7.51 0.16
CA TYR A 44 3.64 8.52 -0.82
C TYR A 44 5.15 8.47 -1.09
N GLU A 45 5.99 8.41 -0.06
CA GLU A 45 7.43 8.32 -0.23
C GLU A 45 7.86 7.02 -0.93
N ALA A 46 7.19 5.90 -0.63
CA ALA A 46 7.39 4.64 -1.33
C ALA A 46 7.03 4.75 -2.82
N ALA A 47 5.93 5.41 -3.14
CA ALA A 47 5.50 5.66 -4.52
C ALA A 47 6.52 6.53 -5.28
N LYS A 48 7.03 7.61 -4.65
CA LYS A 48 8.09 8.46 -5.23
C LYS A 48 9.36 7.68 -5.50
N LEU A 49 9.80 6.90 -4.53
CA LEU A 49 10.99 6.06 -4.68
C LEU A 49 10.82 5.10 -5.86
N PHE A 50 9.68 4.43 -5.93
CA PHE A 50 9.38 3.48 -7.00
C PHE A 50 9.34 4.17 -8.36
N ALA A 51 8.69 5.32 -8.48
CA ALA A 51 8.63 6.09 -9.71
C ALA A 51 10.03 6.51 -10.18
N ARG A 52 10.89 6.96 -9.28
CA ARG A 52 12.27 7.37 -9.60
C ARG A 52 13.18 6.21 -9.99
N THR A 53 12.98 5.04 -9.41
CA THR A 53 13.85 3.88 -9.63
C THR A 53 13.37 2.96 -10.76
N GLN A 54 12.05 2.88 -10.97
CA GLN A 54 11.44 1.96 -11.94
C GLN A 54 10.82 2.68 -13.14
N GLY A 55 10.69 4.02 -13.10
CA GLY A 55 10.04 4.79 -14.16
C GLY A 55 8.53 4.61 -14.26
N ILE A 56 7.90 4.07 -13.24
CA ILE A 56 6.45 3.79 -13.19
C ILE A 56 5.84 4.59 -12.05
N VAL A 57 4.84 5.42 -12.34
CA VAL A 57 4.05 6.11 -11.32
C VAL A 57 2.93 5.15 -10.87
N PRO A 58 2.96 4.62 -9.64
CA PRO A 58 1.97 3.67 -9.18
C PRO A 58 0.66 4.37 -8.79
N ALA A 59 -0.46 3.64 -8.81
CA ALA A 59 -1.67 4.09 -8.13
C ALA A 59 -1.44 4.18 -6.62
N PRO A 60 -2.08 5.12 -5.89
CA PRO A 60 -1.92 5.23 -4.43
C PRO A 60 -2.25 3.95 -3.67
N GLU A 61 -3.22 3.18 -4.14
CA GLU A 61 -3.56 1.86 -3.59
C GLU A 61 -2.39 0.87 -3.72
N SER A 62 -1.81 0.78 -4.91
CA SER A 62 -0.69 -0.13 -5.20
C SER A 62 0.59 0.28 -4.47
N ALA A 63 0.72 1.56 -4.13
CA ALA A 63 1.86 2.07 -3.37
C ALA A 63 1.93 1.48 -1.95
N HIS A 64 0.82 0.99 -1.38
CA HIS A 64 0.81 0.25 -0.12
C HIS A 64 1.55 -1.09 -0.26
N ALA A 65 1.35 -1.81 -1.36
CA ALA A 65 2.08 -3.05 -1.64
C ALA A 65 3.58 -2.78 -1.87
N ILE A 66 3.93 -1.65 -2.51
CA ILE A 66 5.31 -1.22 -2.68
C ILE A 66 5.95 -0.93 -1.32
N MET A 67 5.26 -0.21 -0.43
CA MET A 67 5.75 0.08 0.91
C MET A 67 5.97 -1.21 1.72
N ALA A 68 5.04 -2.16 1.64
CA ALA A 68 5.19 -3.47 2.26
C ALA A 68 6.42 -4.22 1.73
N ALA A 69 6.63 -4.22 0.40
CA ALA A 69 7.79 -4.84 -0.22
C ALA A 69 9.11 -4.20 0.24
N ILE A 70 9.16 -2.85 0.35
CA ILE A 70 10.31 -2.13 0.89
C ILE A 70 10.57 -2.55 2.34
N LYS A 71 9.54 -2.62 3.17
CA LYS A 71 9.65 -3.03 4.58
C LYS A 71 10.24 -4.43 4.72
N VAL A 72 9.69 -5.40 3.97
CA VAL A 72 10.19 -6.78 3.97
C VAL A 72 11.64 -6.85 3.48
N ALA A 73 11.99 -6.07 2.44
CA ALA A 73 13.36 -6.03 1.92
C ALA A 73 14.36 -5.44 2.95
N GLN A 74 13.95 -4.42 3.70
CA GLN A 74 14.76 -3.84 4.76
C GLN A 74 15.02 -4.85 5.89
N GLU A 75 13.97 -5.55 6.33
CA GLU A 75 14.08 -6.59 7.37
C GLU A 75 14.97 -7.75 6.91
N ALA A 76 14.83 -8.21 5.67
CA ALA A 76 15.70 -9.24 5.10
C ALA A 76 17.17 -8.80 5.06
N ARG A 77 17.41 -7.53 4.70
CA ARG A 77 18.76 -6.94 4.70
C ARG A 77 19.38 -6.94 6.10
N GLU A 78 18.63 -6.55 7.12
CA GLU A 78 19.07 -6.55 8.51
C GLU A 78 19.42 -7.96 9.00
N LYS A 79 18.60 -8.95 8.62
CA LYS A 79 18.80 -10.37 8.93
C LYS A 79 19.84 -11.05 8.03
N LYS A 80 20.35 -10.34 7.01
CA LYS A 80 21.24 -10.90 5.96
C LYS A 80 20.65 -12.09 5.22
N GLU A 81 19.34 -12.10 5.04
CA GLU A 81 18.58 -13.11 4.33
C GLU A 81 18.43 -12.76 2.84
N LYS A 82 18.44 -13.78 1.98
CA LYS A 82 18.12 -13.61 0.56
C LYS A 82 16.66 -13.98 0.35
N LEU A 83 15.86 -13.02 -0.07
CA LEU A 83 14.44 -13.21 -0.37
C LEU A 83 14.13 -12.85 -1.82
N VAL A 84 13.12 -13.52 -2.36
CA VAL A 84 12.43 -13.10 -3.58
C VAL A 84 11.07 -12.54 -3.13
N ILE A 85 10.87 -11.25 -3.37
CA ILE A 85 9.66 -10.54 -2.95
C ILE A 85 8.82 -10.27 -4.19
N ALA A 86 7.61 -10.81 -4.23
CA ALA A 86 6.63 -10.54 -5.27
C ALA A 86 5.48 -9.71 -4.68
N PHE A 87 5.00 -8.70 -5.41
CA PHE A 87 3.83 -7.93 -5.04
C PHE A 87 2.99 -7.60 -6.28
N ASN A 88 1.71 -7.36 -6.09
CA ASN A 88 0.81 -6.94 -7.15
C ASN A 88 0.93 -5.44 -7.39
N LEU A 89 1.13 -5.06 -8.65
CA LEU A 89 1.09 -3.68 -9.10
C LEU A 89 -0.10 -3.50 -10.04
N SER A 90 -1.25 -3.19 -9.49
CA SER A 90 -2.49 -2.96 -10.22
C SER A 90 -2.75 -1.46 -10.41
N GLY A 91 -3.24 -1.07 -11.58
CA GLY A 91 -3.46 0.33 -11.91
C GLY A 91 -2.14 1.11 -12.13
N HIS A 92 -2.30 2.40 -12.43
CA HIS A 92 -1.19 3.33 -12.57
C HIS A 92 -1.62 4.72 -12.07
N GLY A 93 -0.64 5.51 -11.61
CA GLY A 93 -0.90 6.81 -10.99
C GLY A 93 -1.13 7.97 -11.94
N LEU A 94 -1.18 7.76 -13.26
CA LEU A 94 -1.42 8.86 -14.22
C LEU A 94 -2.80 9.51 -14.05
N LEU A 95 -3.78 8.78 -13.55
CA LEU A 95 -5.10 9.31 -13.19
C LEU A 95 -5.12 9.97 -11.81
N ASP A 96 -4.06 9.81 -11.01
CA ASP A 96 -3.94 10.26 -9.63
C ASP A 96 -2.89 11.37 -9.45
N LEU A 97 -2.55 12.08 -10.53
CA LEU A 97 -1.54 13.16 -10.49
C LEU A 97 -1.93 14.27 -9.51
N SER A 98 -3.21 14.53 -9.33
CA SER A 98 -3.71 15.49 -8.33
C SER A 98 -3.39 15.07 -6.89
N TYR A 99 -3.36 13.75 -6.62
CA TYR A 99 -2.90 13.23 -5.33
C TYR A 99 -1.43 13.54 -5.11
N TYR A 100 -0.59 13.23 -6.10
CA TYR A 100 0.85 13.47 -6.02
C TYR A 100 1.17 14.95 -5.86
N GLN A 101 0.51 15.84 -6.62
CA GLN A 101 0.65 17.29 -6.47
C GLN A 101 0.28 17.78 -5.06
N LYS A 102 -0.82 17.27 -4.50
CA LYS A 102 -1.27 17.63 -3.16
C LYS A 102 -0.31 17.17 -2.07
N MET A 103 0.28 15.99 -2.23
CA MET A 103 1.25 15.46 -1.28
C MET A 103 2.60 16.19 -1.35
N GLU A 104 3.02 16.62 -2.54
CA GLU A 104 4.26 17.39 -2.72
C GLU A 104 4.14 18.82 -2.17
N ALA A 105 2.93 19.35 -2.06
CA ALA A 105 2.67 20.70 -1.55
C ALA A 105 2.54 20.78 0.00
N LYS A 106 2.56 19.62 0.69
CA LYS A 106 2.54 19.54 2.15
C LYS A 106 3.96 19.57 2.73
#